data_be693885b8ed807ca47a019f76d46dd7
#
_entry.id   be693885b8ed807ca47a019f76d46dd7
#
_cell.length_a   1.000
_cell.length_b   1.000
_cell.length_c   1.000
_cell.angle_alpha   90.00
_cell.angle_beta   90.00
_cell.angle_gamma   90.00
#
_symmetry.space_group_name_H-M   'P 1'
#
loop_
_entity.id
_entity.type
_entity.pdbx_description
1 polymer ?
#
loop_
_entity_poly.entity_id
_entity_poly.type
_entity_poly.pdbx_seq_one_letter_code
_entity_poly.pdbx_strand_id
1 'polypeptide(L)'
;MLAPMENIDVTVLRTLRGWRQQGRQALLATVIRTWGSSPRPVGSIMALADGGAVVGSVSGGCIEDDLIHRYRTDLADRAPVRVKYGVSADEAHRFGLPCGGTLELLLEFNPDAATLDALVQQLDDGRLVERCTDIASGRVVLHPL
;
A
#
# COMPACT_ATOMS: atom_id res chain seq x y z
N MET A 1 5.43 -8.07 -8.06
CA MET A 1 5.95 -8.59 -6.80
C MET A 1 5.62 -10.05 -6.67
N LEU A 2 6.62 -10.87 -6.37
CA LEU A 2 6.55 -12.33 -6.43
C LEU A 2 6.53 -12.99 -5.04
N ALA A 3 5.83 -12.43 -4.07
CA ALA A 3 5.69 -13.06 -2.77
C ALA A 3 4.31 -13.74 -2.68
N PRO A 4 4.20 -14.91 -2.04
CA PRO A 4 2.90 -15.46 -1.71
C PRO A 4 2.13 -14.45 -0.86
N MET A 5 0.87 -14.20 -1.22
CA MET A 5 0.02 -13.33 -0.42
C MET A 5 -0.32 -13.99 0.91
N GLU A 6 -0.03 -13.32 2.01
CA GLU A 6 -0.51 -13.71 3.33
C GLU A 6 -2.01 -13.38 3.45
N ASN A 7 -2.70 -14.02 4.40
CA ASN A 7 -4.13 -13.81 4.62
C ASN A 7 -4.46 -12.34 4.88
N ILE A 8 -3.57 -11.62 5.59
CA ILE A 8 -3.77 -10.20 5.87
C ILE A 8 -3.74 -9.35 4.60
N ASP A 9 -2.86 -9.67 3.65
CA ASP A 9 -2.77 -8.94 2.38
C ASP A 9 -4.03 -9.14 1.54
N VAL A 10 -4.58 -10.34 1.51
CA VAL A 10 -5.85 -10.60 0.83
C VAL A 10 -6.99 -9.80 1.49
N THR A 11 -7.00 -9.73 2.82
CA THR A 11 -7.98 -8.93 3.54
C THR A 11 -7.89 -7.44 3.18
N VAL A 12 -6.67 -6.90 3.08
CA VAL A 12 -6.44 -5.52 2.65
C VAL A 12 -7.01 -5.28 1.25
N LEU A 13 -6.70 -6.17 0.32
CA LEU A 13 -7.18 -6.05 -1.06
C LEU A 13 -8.70 -6.17 -1.17
N ARG A 14 -9.32 -7.07 -0.42
CA ARG A 14 -10.78 -7.20 -0.37
C ARG A 14 -11.46 -5.95 0.18
N THR A 15 -10.90 -5.39 1.25
CA THR A 15 -11.43 -4.18 1.85
C THR A 15 -11.31 -3.00 0.89
N LEU A 16 -10.15 -2.84 0.28
CA LEU A 16 -9.91 -1.79 -0.72
C LEU A 16 -10.86 -1.94 -1.91
N ARG A 17 -11.02 -3.17 -2.43
CA ARG A 17 -11.98 -3.45 -3.50
C ARG A 17 -13.38 -2.99 -3.12
N GLY A 18 -13.84 -3.34 -1.91
CA GLY A 18 -15.15 -2.96 -1.41
C GLY A 18 -15.34 -1.45 -1.38
N TRP A 19 -14.35 -0.72 -0.87
CA TRP A 19 -14.40 0.75 -0.85
C TRP A 19 -14.50 1.32 -2.25
N ARG A 20 -13.70 0.80 -3.18
CA ARG A 20 -13.72 1.29 -4.57
C ARG A 20 -15.02 0.94 -5.29
N GLN A 21 -15.59 -0.21 -5.02
CA GLN A 21 -16.91 -0.60 -5.56
C GLN A 21 -18.04 0.29 -5.04
N GLN A 22 -17.90 0.82 -3.83
CA GLN A 22 -18.82 1.76 -3.23
C GLN A 22 -18.63 3.21 -3.70
N GLY A 23 -17.64 3.46 -4.57
CA GLY A 23 -17.32 4.79 -5.04
C GLY A 23 -16.52 5.64 -4.04
N ARG A 24 -15.99 5.04 -2.95
CA ARG A 24 -15.16 5.77 -1.99
C ARG A 24 -13.76 5.99 -2.56
N GLN A 25 -13.22 7.17 -2.29
CA GLN A 25 -11.81 7.44 -2.58
C GLN A 25 -10.92 6.69 -1.59
N ALA A 26 -9.84 6.14 -2.10
CA ALA A 26 -8.89 5.37 -1.29
C ALA A 26 -7.51 5.37 -1.91
N LEU A 27 -6.49 5.09 -1.08
CA LEU A 27 -5.14 4.83 -1.58
C LEU A 27 -4.66 3.46 -1.12
N LEU A 28 -3.76 2.89 -1.92
CA LEU A 28 -3.00 1.69 -1.58
C LEU A 28 -1.54 2.08 -1.39
N ALA A 29 -0.99 1.81 -0.22
CA ALA A 29 0.41 2.03 0.09
C ALA A 29 1.14 0.69 0.13
N THR A 30 2.25 0.60 -0.59
CA THR A 30 3.08 -0.61 -0.66
C THR A 30 4.51 -0.27 -0.27
N VAL A 31 5.12 -1.08 0.60
CA VAL A 31 6.54 -0.97 0.90
C VAL A 31 7.32 -1.49 -0.31
N ILE A 32 8.06 -0.61 -0.99
CA ILE A 32 8.82 -0.97 -2.19
C ILE A 32 10.32 -1.09 -1.95
N ARG A 33 10.85 -0.45 -0.92
CA ARG A 33 12.26 -0.54 -0.53
C ARG A 33 12.41 -0.31 0.96
N THR A 34 13.42 -0.98 1.54
CA THR A 34 13.83 -0.78 2.93
C THR A 34 15.34 -0.70 3.01
N TRP A 35 15.85 0.12 3.93
CA TRP A 35 17.26 0.23 4.26
C TRP A 35 17.42 0.17 5.77
N GLY A 36 18.34 -0.66 6.26
CA GLY A 36 18.51 -0.87 7.70
C GLY A 36 17.33 -1.65 8.28
N SER A 37 17.04 -1.42 9.56
CA SER A 37 15.95 -2.09 10.25
C SER A 37 14.60 -1.53 9.84
N SER A 38 13.68 -2.41 9.45
CA SER A 38 12.30 -2.04 9.15
C SER A 38 11.36 -3.05 9.79
N PRO A 39 10.26 -2.60 10.45
CA PRO A 39 9.32 -3.53 11.09
C PRO A 39 8.50 -4.34 10.11
N ARG A 40 8.39 -3.89 8.85
CA ARG A 40 7.64 -4.61 7.81
C ARG A 40 8.49 -4.81 6.56
N PRO A 41 8.39 -6.00 5.93
CA PRO A 41 9.19 -6.29 4.73
C PRO A 41 8.65 -5.58 3.48
N VAL A 42 9.51 -5.53 2.46
CA VAL A 42 9.09 -5.15 1.11
C VAL A 42 7.89 -5.98 0.68
N GLY A 43 6.89 -5.34 0.12
CA GLY A 43 5.64 -5.98 -0.27
C GLY A 43 4.51 -5.82 0.72
N SER A 44 4.78 -5.39 1.94
CA SER A 44 3.72 -5.10 2.91
C SER A 44 2.82 -3.98 2.40
N ILE A 45 1.52 -4.11 2.62
CA ILE A 45 0.53 -3.18 2.11
C ILE A 45 -0.42 -2.68 3.20
N MET A 46 -0.91 -1.48 3.00
CA MET A 46 -2.05 -0.93 3.72
C MET A 46 -2.97 -0.18 2.76
N ALA A 47 -4.22 -0.05 3.12
CA ALA A 47 -5.16 0.79 2.38
C ALA A 47 -5.78 1.81 3.32
N LEU A 48 -6.00 3.02 2.79
CA LEU A 48 -6.58 4.15 3.49
C LEU A 48 -7.76 4.67 2.69
N ALA A 49 -8.91 4.80 3.31
CA ALA A 49 -10.08 5.42 2.67
C ALA A 49 -10.30 6.84 3.16
N ASP A 50 -11.12 7.58 2.45
CA ASP A 50 -11.61 8.88 2.87
C ASP A 50 -12.19 8.79 4.29
N GLY A 51 -12.00 9.84 5.08
CA GLY A 51 -12.41 9.86 6.48
C GLY A 51 -11.47 9.15 7.44
N GLY A 52 -10.43 8.46 6.95
CA GLY A 52 -9.38 7.86 7.78
C GLY A 52 -9.52 6.39 8.11
N ALA A 53 -10.45 5.65 7.46
CA ALA A 53 -10.53 4.20 7.62
C ALA A 53 -9.27 3.53 7.07
N VAL A 54 -8.68 2.58 7.81
CA VAL A 54 -7.40 1.94 7.48
C VAL A 54 -7.50 0.43 7.66
N VAL A 55 -6.83 -0.30 6.77
CA VAL A 55 -6.61 -1.74 6.88
C VAL A 55 -5.17 -2.06 6.46
N GLY A 56 -4.55 -3.02 7.14
CA GLY A 56 -3.16 -3.41 6.89
C GLY A 56 -2.15 -2.52 7.58
N SER A 57 -0.87 -2.73 7.27
CA SER A 57 0.23 -2.02 7.92
C SER A 57 1.48 -2.01 7.05
N VAL A 58 2.20 -0.89 7.06
CA VAL A 58 3.51 -0.74 6.40
C VAL A 58 4.65 -0.50 7.39
N SER A 59 4.34 -0.14 8.63
CA SER A 59 5.37 0.14 9.65
C SER A 59 5.00 -0.36 11.04
N GLY A 60 3.71 -0.55 11.30
CA GLY A 60 3.21 -0.91 12.63
C GLY A 60 2.91 0.28 13.55
N GLY A 61 2.81 1.50 13.03
CA GLY A 61 2.49 2.63 13.92
C GLY A 61 2.55 4.01 13.27
N CYS A 62 3.62 4.75 13.51
CA CYS A 62 3.67 6.19 13.25
C CYS A 62 3.55 6.57 11.77
N ILE A 63 4.01 5.73 10.84
CA ILE A 63 3.90 6.03 9.41
C ILE A 63 2.45 5.98 8.97
N GLU A 64 1.67 5.01 9.46
CA GLU A 64 0.25 4.94 9.19
C GLU A 64 -0.47 6.21 9.65
N ASP A 65 -0.16 6.69 10.86
CA ASP A 65 -0.74 7.92 11.40
C ASP A 65 -0.41 9.13 10.53
N ASP A 66 0.81 9.24 10.04
CA ASP A 66 1.24 10.31 9.15
C ASP A 66 0.48 10.25 7.81
N LEU A 67 0.34 9.07 7.23
CA LEU A 67 -0.41 8.87 5.99
C LEU A 67 -1.88 9.26 6.15
N ILE A 68 -2.50 8.85 7.25
CA ILE A 68 -3.89 9.22 7.56
C ILE A 68 -4.00 10.74 7.65
N HIS A 69 -3.10 11.37 8.40
CA HIS A 69 -3.12 12.83 8.59
C HIS A 69 -2.99 13.57 7.27
N ARG A 70 -2.08 13.13 6.39
CA ARG A 70 -1.83 13.79 5.11
C ARG A 70 -2.93 13.58 4.09
N TYR A 71 -3.51 12.38 4.02
CA TYR A 71 -4.28 11.96 2.85
C TYR A 71 -5.75 11.68 3.11
N ARG A 72 -6.22 11.58 4.35
CA ARG A 72 -7.62 11.24 4.62
C ARG A 72 -8.64 12.17 3.95
N THR A 73 -8.25 13.40 3.63
CA THR A 73 -9.09 14.39 2.95
C THR A 73 -8.51 14.81 1.59
N ASP A 74 -7.45 14.13 1.13
CA ASP A 74 -6.74 14.47 -0.10
C ASP A 74 -6.44 13.20 -0.91
N LEU A 75 -7.50 12.56 -1.38
CA LEU A 75 -7.44 11.31 -2.13
C LEU A 75 -7.92 11.46 -3.58
N ALA A 76 -7.81 12.66 -4.15
CA ALA A 76 -8.16 12.87 -5.55
C ALA A 76 -7.25 12.07 -6.48
N ASP A 77 -7.77 11.71 -7.64
CA ASP A 77 -7.02 10.97 -8.66
C ASP A 77 -5.74 11.70 -9.04
N ARG A 78 -4.64 10.97 -9.04
CA ARG A 78 -3.33 11.44 -9.47
C ARG A 78 -2.42 10.26 -9.77
N ALA A 79 -1.30 10.53 -10.43
CA ALA A 79 -0.27 9.53 -10.67
C ALA A 79 0.29 9.02 -9.34
N PRO A 80 0.78 7.79 -9.30
CA PRO A 80 1.40 7.24 -8.09
C PRO A 80 2.56 8.11 -7.60
N VAL A 81 2.76 8.13 -6.28
CA VAL A 81 3.80 8.91 -5.63
C VAL A 81 4.70 7.98 -4.82
N ARG A 82 6.01 8.20 -4.91
CA ARG A 82 6.97 7.55 -4.01
C ARG A 82 7.27 8.46 -2.83
N VAL A 83 7.20 7.90 -1.63
CA VAL A 83 7.43 8.63 -0.38
C VAL A 83 8.46 7.89 0.46
N LYS A 84 9.47 8.59 0.95
CA LYS A 84 10.47 8.04 1.86
C LYS A 84 10.23 8.51 3.28
N TYR A 85 10.42 7.60 4.23
CA TYR A 85 10.35 7.87 5.66
C TYR A 85 11.65 7.44 6.32
N GLY A 86 12.09 8.20 7.33
CA GLY A 86 13.25 7.83 8.11
C GLY A 86 14.60 8.19 7.47
N VAL A 87 14.64 9.25 6.66
CA VAL A 87 15.87 9.67 5.96
C VAL A 87 16.92 10.27 6.89
N SER A 88 16.57 10.65 8.12
CA SER A 88 17.48 11.10 9.16
C SER A 88 17.28 10.24 10.41
N ALA A 89 18.26 10.25 11.34
CA ALA A 89 18.14 9.51 12.59
C ALA A 89 16.92 9.98 13.41
N ASP A 90 16.71 11.30 13.50
CA ASP A 90 15.58 11.86 14.23
C ASP A 90 14.25 11.48 13.58
N GLU A 91 14.17 11.53 12.25
CA GLU A 91 12.99 11.15 11.50
C GLU A 91 12.71 9.66 11.61
N ALA A 92 13.74 8.82 11.52
CA ALA A 92 13.62 7.39 11.70
C ALA A 92 13.07 7.04 13.10
N HIS A 93 13.59 7.70 14.14
CA HIS A 93 13.13 7.51 15.51
C HIS A 93 11.67 7.96 15.66
N ARG A 94 11.32 9.13 15.12
CA ARG A 94 9.98 9.70 15.16
C ARG A 94 8.93 8.79 14.51
N PHE A 95 9.29 8.10 13.42
CA PHE A 95 8.38 7.20 12.70
C PHE A 95 8.52 5.73 13.09
N GLY A 96 9.21 5.43 14.19
CA GLY A 96 9.33 4.06 14.69
C GLY A 96 10.25 3.19 13.84
N LEU A 97 11.24 3.77 13.18
CA LEU A 97 12.26 3.07 12.40
C LEU A 97 13.56 3.05 13.19
N PRO A 98 13.83 2.03 13.99
CA PRO A 98 15.01 1.98 14.86
C PRO A 98 16.30 1.95 14.03
N CYS A 99 17.41 2.38 14.65
CA CYS A 99 18.75 2.33 14.06
C CYS A 99 18.90 3.10 12.75
N GLY A 100 18.10 4.16 12.55
CA GLY A 100 18.17 4.98 11.34
C GLY A 100 17.67 4.29 10.08
N GLY A 101 16.86 3.25 10.23
CA GLY A 101 16.24 2.58 9.09
C GLY A 101 15.39 3.53 8.26
N THR A 102 15.33 3.26 6.96
CA THR A 102 14.56 4.04 6.00
C THR A 102 13.65 3.10 5.22
N LEU A 103 12.44 3.53 4.93
CA LEU A 103 11.57 2.79 4.02
C LEU A 103 10.98 3.72 2.97
N GLU A 104 10.69 3.15 1.81
CA GLU A 104 10.05 3.85 0.70
C GLU A 104 8.72 3.18 0.39
N LEU A 105 7.69 4.00 0.25
CA LEU A 105 6.35 3.57 -0.11
C LEU A 105 6.01 4.01 -1.52
N LEU A 106 5.25 3.19 -2.23
CA LEU A 106 4.50 3.60 -3.41
C LEU A 106 3.05 3.85 -2.97
N LEU A 107 2.55 5.05 -3.24
CA LEU A 107 1.16 5.41 -2.99
C LEU A 107 0.41 5.42 -4.31
N GLU A 108 -0.60 4.56 -4.43
CA GLU A 108 -1.48 4.49 -5.61
C GLU A 108 -2.85 5.05 -5.21
N PHE A 109 -3.29 6.08 -5.92
CA PHE A 109 -4.55 6.77 -5.61
C PHE A 109 -5.69 6.20 -6.43
N ASN A 110 -6.74 5.79 -5.74
CA ASN A 110 -7.98 5.26 -6.33
C ASN A 110 -7.74 4.10 -7.31
N PRO A 111 -7.14 2.99 -6.83
CA PRO A 111 -6.97 1.81 -7.69
C PRO A 111 -8.29 1.37 -8.29
N ASP A 112 -8.24 0.91 -9.54
CA ASP A 112 -9.42 0.50 -10.29
C ASP A 112 -10.11 -0.70 -9.63
N ALA A 113 -11.42 -0.59 -9.43
CA ALA A 113 -12.21 -1.63 -8.77
C ALA A 113 -12.22 -2.95 -9.55
N ALA A 114 -12.30 -2.89 -10.88
CA ALA A 114 -12.34 -4.08 -11.72
C ALA A 114 -11.02 -4.85 -11.67
N THR A 115 -9.89 -4.14 -11.69
CA THR A 115 -8.56 -4.76 -11.58
C THR A 115 -8.35 -5.37 -10.20
N LEU A 116 -8.80 -4.69 -9.15
CA LEU A 116 -8.75 -5.23 -7.79
C LEU A 116 -9.61 -6.49 -7.66
N ASP A 117 -10.80 -6.49 -8.25
CA ASP A 117 -11.68 -7.65 -8.23
C ASP A 117 -11.05 -8.83 -8.96
N ALA A 118 -10.46 -8.62 -10.13
CA ALA A 118 -9.75 -9.66 -10.88
C ALA A 118 -8.61 -10.24 -10.06
N LEU A 119 -7.83 -9.40 -9.37
CA LEU A 119 -6.74 -9.85 -8.51
C LEU A 119 -7.24 -10.70 -7.36
N VAL A 120 -8.27 -10.24 -6.64
CA VAL A 120 -8.82 -10.97 -5.49
C VAL A 120 -9.39 -12.32 -5.92
N GLN A 121 -10.10 -12.37 -7.06
CA GLN A 121 -10.65 -13.63 -7.58
C GLN A 121 -9.55 -14.65 -7.88
N GLN A 122 -8.46 -14.21 -8.52
CA GLN A 122 -7.34 -15.11 -8.81
C GLN A 122 -6.66 -15.62 -7.53
N LEU A 123 -6.49 -14.75 -6.54
CA LEU A 123 -5.92 -15.15 -5.25
C LEU A 123 -6.85 -16.11 -4.50
N ASP A 124 -8.16 -15.90 -4.54
CA ASP A 124 -9.14 -16.81 -3.94
C ASP A 124 -9.13 -18.19 -4.60
N ASP A 125 -8.81 -18.25 -5.89
CA ASP A 125 -8.65 -19.50 -6.63
C ASP A 125 -7.30 -20.19 -6.36
N GLY A 126 -6.48 -19.64 -5.46
CA GLY A 126 -5.17 -20.20 -5.12
C GLY A 126 -4.09 -19.92 -6.14
N ARG A 127 -4.29 -18.98 -7.05
CA ARG A 127 -3.31 -18.63 -8.08
C ARG A 127 -2.29 -17.64 -7.57
N LEU A 128 -1.06 -17.76 -8.05
CA LEU A 128 -0.03 -16.75 -7.87
C LEU A 128 -0.17 -15.71 -8.98
N VAL A 129 -0.13 -14.44 -8.62
CA VAL A 129 -0.34 -13.33 -9.54
C VAL A 129 0.70 -12.26 -9.25
N GLU A 130 1.32 -11.76 -10.31
CA GLU A 130 2.16 -10.57 -10.25
C GLU A 130 1.33 -9.35 -10.63
N ARG A 131 1.28 -8.37 -9.74
CA ARG A 131 0.63 -7.09 -10.00
C ARG A 131 1.70 -6.06 -10.32
N CYS A 132 1.72 -5.59 -11.57
CA CYS A 132 2.69 -4.62 -12.04
C CYS A 132 2.03 -3.25 -12.18
N THR A 133 2.61 -2.24 -11.53
CA THR A 133 2.15 -0.87 -11.61
C THR A 133 3.16 -0.03 -12.36
N ASP A 134 2.70 0.67 -13.41
CA ASP A 134 3.49 1.71 -14.07
C ASP A 134 3.48 2.95 -13.18
N ILE A 135 4.64 3.29 -12.63
CA ILE A 135 4.76 4.42 -11.68
C ILE A 135 4.40 5.75 -12.32
N ALA A 136 4.67 5.93 -13.61
CA ALA A 136 4.40 7.20 -14.28
C ALA A 136 2.91 7.43 -14.54
N SER A 137 2.18 6.37 -14.94
CA SER A 137 0.78 6.47 -15.36
C SER A 137 -0.21 5.95 -14.32
N GLY A 138 0.23 5.10 -13.38
CA GLY A 138 -0.64 4.38 -12.47
C GLY A 138 -1.34 3.17 -13.10
N ARG A 139 -1.02 2.84 -14.35
CA ARG A 139 -1.60 1.70 -15.03
C ARG A 139 -1.15 0.40 -14.39
N VAL A 140 -2.10 -0.50 -14.16
CA VAL A 140 -1.85 -1.80 -13.52
C VAL A 140 -2.12 -2.92 -14.50
N VAL A 141 -1.21 -3.91 -14.51
CA VAL A 141 -1.36 -5.14 -15.28
C VAL A 141 -1.17 -6.32 -14.35
N LEU A 142 -1.99 -7.34 -14.50
CA LEU A 142 -1.89 -8.59 -13.75
C LEU A 142 -1.28 -9.66 -14.64
N HIS A 143 -0.25 -10.33 -14.14
CA HIS A 143 0.39 -11.46 -14.83
C HIS A 143 0.22 -12.72 -13.98
N PRO A 144 -0.58 -13.69 -14.42
CA PRO A 144 -0.62 -15.01 -13.77
C PRO A 144 0.76 -15.67 -13.84
N LEU A 145 1.16 -16.31 -12.76
CA LEU A 145 2.45 -16.99 -12.66
C LEU A 145 2.30 -18.51 -12.83
#